data_d9a1115067eba6c05407a72e8b3a2c77
#
_entry.id   d9a1115067eba6c05407a72e8b3a2c77
#
_cell.length_a   1.000
_cell.length_b   1.000
_cell.length_c   1.000
_cell.angle_alpha   90.00
_cell.angle_beta   90.00
_cell.angle_gamma   90.00
#
_symmetry.space_group_name_H-M   'P 1'
#
loop_
_entity.id
_entity.type
_entity.pdbx_description
1 polymer ?
#
loop_
_entity_poly.entity_id
_entity_poly.type
_entity_poly.pdbx_seq_one_letter_code
_entity_poly.pdbx_strand_id
1 'polypeptide(L)'
;MDASDWDERYAGADLVWSAGPNVWVRELCSPLTPGRALDVAAGEGRNAIWLVEQGWTVTAADFSPVAVSRIRDLAATRLDEDALRRLEAVVADATQPAPGTAYDLVLFSYLHLVREEWHRAVAAGVEAVAVGGRVLVVGHAQGNLTEGVGGPQDAAILLDPEDVLASVAGLPVAVELAQLRARDVEGEPRPALDTVVLLRRTEDAPAR
;
A
#
# COMPACT_ATOMS: atom_id res chain seq x y z
N MET A 1 -13.04 9.55 -6.99
CA MET A 1 -11.91 10.29 -7.64
C MET A 1 -11.37 9.40 -8.74
N ASP A 2 -11.26 9.92 -9.96
CA ASP A 2 -10.65 9.22 -11.09
C ASP A 2 -9.15 9.58 -11.24
N ALA A 3 -8.50 9.05 -12.28
CA ALA A 3 -7.07 9.32 -12.52
C ALA A 3 -6.79 10.83 -12.74
N SER A 4 -7.72 11.56 -13.38
CA SER A 4 -7.58 13.00 -13.65
C SER A 4 -7.60 13.83 -12.36
N ASP A 5 -8.45 13.47 -11.40
CA ASP A 5 -8.52 14.14 -10.09
C ASP A 5 -7.20 13.98 -9.31
N TRP A 6 -6.58 12.81 -9.43
CA TRP A 6 -5.29 12.53 -8.82
C TRP A 6 -4.12 13.18 -9.58
N ASP A 7 -4.17 13.21 -10.93
CA ASP A 7 -3.17 13.90 -11.75
C ASP A 7 -3.10 15.39 -11.38
N GLU A 8 -4.25 16.06 -11.22
CA GLU A 8 -4.30 17.46 -10.78
C GLU A 8 -3.69 17.63 -9.38
N ARG A 9 -3.98 16.71 -8.47
CA ARG A 9 -3.42 16.72 -7.11
C ARG A 9 -1.90 16.53 -7.09
N TYR A 10 -1.39 15.64 -7.92
CA TYR A 10 0.05 15.40 -8.05
C TYR A 10 0.77 16.43 -8.92
N ALA A 11 0.09 17.24 -9.73
CA ALA A 11 0.71 18.28 -10.55
C ALA A 11 1.26 19.48 -9.73
N GLY A 12 0.90 19.62 -8.44
CA GLY A 12 1.44 20.64 -7.55
C GLY A 12 2.96 20.49 -7.35
N ALA A 13 3.64 21.62 -6.99
CA ALA A 13 5.10 21.63 -6.78
C ALA A 13 5.54 20.91 -5.49
N ASP A 14 4.69 20.89 -4.47
CA ASP A 14 4.99 20.29 -3.17
C ASP A 14 4.62 18.81 -3.14
N LEU A 15 5.31 18.04 -2.28
CA LEU A 15 4.92 16.66 -2.00
C LEU A 15 3.55 16.62 -1.34
N VAL A 16 2.67 15.80 -1.88
CA VAL A 16 1.35 15.56 -1.28
C VAL A 16 1.50 14.80 0.04
N TRP A 17 2.54 13.97 0.14
CA TRP A 17 2.81 13.12 1.29
C TRP A 17 4.17 13.41 1.94
N SER A 18 4.37 12.96 3.18
CA SER A 18 5.67 13.05 3.85
C SER A 18 6.77 12.31 3.06
N ALA A 19 8.01 12.82 3.11
CA ALA A 19 9.15 12.24 2.43
C ALA A 19 9.55 10.83 2.94
N GLY A 20 9.17 10.47 4.18
CA GLY A 20 9.46 9.16 4.79
C GLY A 20 8.35 8.14 4.53
N PRO A 21 8.63 6.83 4.74
CA PRO A 21 7.64 5.79 4.61
C PRO A 21 6.55 5.92 5.65
N ASN A 22 5.40 5.28 5.42
CA ASN A 22 4.39 5.12 6.45
C ASN A 22 4.97 4.38 7.67
N VAL A 23 4.59 4.79 8.88
CA VAL A 23 5.14 4.26 10.13
C VAL A 23 4.91 2.75 10.27
N TRP A 24 3.74 2.26 9.86
CA TRP A 24 3.38 0.83 9.93
C TRP A 24 4.09 0.01 8.86
N VAL A 25 4.28 0.57 7.67
CA VAL A 25 5.11 -0.04 6.61
C VAL A 25 6.54 -0.20 7.11
N ARG A 26 7.13 0.86 7.69
CA ARG A 26 8.46 0.78 8.27
C ARG A 26 8.55 -0.26 9.38
N GLU A 27 7.62 -0.25 10.33
CA GLU A 27 7.63 -1.17 11.47
C GLU A 27 7.54 -2.63 11.03
N LEU A 28 6.58 -2.94 10.12
CA LEU A 28 6.28 -4.32 9.75
C LEU A 28 7.19 -4.88 8.65
N CYS A 29 7.77 -4.02 7.80
CA CYS A 29 8.66 -4.47 6.74
C CYS A 29 10.13 -4.48 7.15
N SER A 30 10.56 -3.68 8.16
CA SER A 30 11.97 -3.68 8.62
C SER A 30 12.49 -5.05 9.05
N PRO A 31 11.73 -5.94 9.71
CA PRO A 31 12.23 -7.26 10.11
C PRO A 31 12.20 -8.29 8.97
N LEU A 32 11.63 -7.95 7.81
CA LEU A 32 11.53 -8.89 6.69
C LEU A 32 12.85 -8.94 5.91
N THR A 33 13.19 -10.11 5.41
CA THR A 33 14.32 -10.26 4.47
C THR A 33 13.94 -9.61 3.14
N PRO A 34 14.75 -8.68 2.62
CA PRO A 34 14.49 -8.07 1.33
C PRO A 34 14.41 -9.09 0.19
N GLY A 35 13.42 -8.92 -0.67
CA GLY A 35 13.13 -9.72 -1.84
C GLY A 35 12.50 -8.84 -2.91
N ARG A 36 11.45 -9.32 -3.57
CA ARG A 36 10.65 -8.58 -4.56
C ARG A 36 9.40 -8.01 -3.90
N ALA A 37 9.16 -6.71 -4.04
CA ALA A 37 7.97 -6.06 -3.51
C ALA A 37 7.14 -5.39 -4.62
N LEU A 38 5.83 -5.39 -4.45
CA LEU A 38 4.88 -4.60 -5.22
C LEU A 38 4.22 -3.58 -4.29
N ASP A 39 4.37 -2.30 -4.58
CA ASP A 39 3.64 -1.21 -3.92
C ASP A 39 2.48 -0.80 -4.82
N VAL A 40 1.25 -1.13 -4.40
CA VAL A 40 0.01 -0.91 -5.18
C VAL A 40 -0.58 0.45 -4.81
N ALA A 41 -0.89 1.26 -5.82
CA ALA A 41 -1.28 2.66 -5.67
C ALA A 41 -0.21 3.45 -4.90
N ALA A 42 1.04 3.37 -5.41
CA ALA A 42 2.23 3.87 -4.73
C ALA A 42 2.26 5.40 -4.55
N GLY A 43 1.39 6.15 -5.25
CA GLY A 43 1.38 7.60 -5.24
C GLY A 43 2.72 8.19 -5.69
N GLU A 44 3.33 9.01 -4.85
CA GLU A 44 4.67 9.60 -5.10
C GLU A 44 5.82 8.65 -4.70
N GLY A 45 5.52 7.40 -4.31
CA GLY A 45 6.52 6.35 -4.09
C GLY A 45 7.26 6.36 -2.76
N ARG A 46 6.77 7.06 -1.73
CA ARG A 46 7.46 7.16 -0.42
C ARG A 46 7.81 5.80 0.20
N ASN A 47 6.89 4.83 0.11
CA ASN A 47 7.10 3.48 0.63
C ASN A 47 8.00 2.67 -0.32
N ALA A 48 7.75 2.75 -1.63
CA ALA A 48 8.54 2.07 -2.65
C ALA A 48 10.03 2.47 -2.60
N ILE A 49 10.32 3.78 -2.55
CA ILE A 49 11.69 4.31 -2.48
C ILE A 49 12.37 3.83 -1.19
N TRP A 50 11.67 3.91 -0.05
CA TRP A 50 12.20 3.42 1.22
C TRP A 50 12.47 1.90 1.18
N LEU A 51 11.58 1.08 0.62
CA LEU A 51 11.83 -0.36 0.45
C LEU A 51 13.10 -0.62 -0.38
N VAL A 52 13.33 0.15 -1.46
CA VAL A 52 14.57 0.07 -2.24
C VAL A 52 15.80 0.41 -1.40
N GLU A 53 15.73 1.45 -0.56
CA GLU A 53 16.79 1.82 0.41
C GLU A 53 17.08 0.67 1.39
N GLN A 54 16.06 -0.14 1.73
CA GLN A 54 16.22 -1.35 2.56
C GLN A 54 16.68 -2.60 1.78
N GLY A 55 16.99 -2.47 0.49
CA GLY A 55 17.53 -3.56 -0.33
C GLY A 55 16.50 -4.36 -1.13
N TRP A 56 15.23 -3.99 -1.11
CA TRP A 56 14.18 -4.63 -1.91
C TRP A 56 14.31 -4.28 -3.40
N THR A 57 13.87 -5.21 -4.26
CA THR A 57 13.56 -4.92 -5.67
C THR A 57 12.07 -4.62 -5.77
N VAL A 58 11.72 -3.40 -6.16
CA VAL A 58 10.36 -2.89 -6.04
C VAL A 58 9.75 -2.55 -7.39
N THR A 59 8.53 -3.03 -7.62
CA THR A 59 7.62 -2.51 -8.64
C THR A 59 6.65 -1.55 -7.93
N ALA A 60 6.72 -0.26 -8.26
CA ALA A 60 5.79 0.76 -7.77
C ALA A 60 4.73 1.00 -8.85
N ALA A 61 3.49 0.64 -8.56
CA ALA A 61 2.37 0.72 -9.50
C ALA A 61 1.38 1.80 -9.06
N ASP A 62 1.04 2.70 -9.95
CA ASP A 62 -0.02 3.69 -9.74
C ASP A 62 -0.81 3.91 -11.03
N PHE A 63 -2.09 4.22 -10.95
CA PHE A 63 -2.90 4.45 -12.14
C PHE A 63 -2.68 5.84 -12.77
N SER A 64 -2.10 6.79 -12.00
CA SER A 64 -1.75 8.13 -12.45
C SER A 64 -0.37 8.14 -13.12
N PRO A 65 -0.27 8.48 -14.42
CA PRO A 65 1.03 8.67 -15.07
C PRO A 65 1.85 9.81 -14.44
N VAL A 66 1.19 10.80 -13.84
CA VAL A 66 1.85 11.90 -13.11
C VAL A 66 2.52 11.38 -11.85
N ALA A 67 1.82 10.55 -11.05
CA ALA A 67 2.40 9.89 -9.89
C ALA A 67 3.61 9.03 -10.27
N VAL A 68 3.49 8.23 -11.32
CA VAL A 68 4.59 7.38 -11.83
C VAL A 68 5.80 8.21 -12.27
N SER A 69 5.59 9.37 -12.91
CA SER A 69 6.70 10.30 -13.22
C SER A 69 7.36 10.83 -11.96
N ARG A 70 6.57 11.24 -10.96
CA ARG A 70 7.09 11.73 -9.67
C ARG A 70 7.89 10.68 -8.91
N ILE A 71 7.45 9.41 -8.93
CA ILE A 71 8.24 8.33 -8.34
C ILE A 71 9.66 8.31 -8.92
N ARG A 72 9.78 8.40 -10.26
CA ARG A 72 11.08 8.38 -10.95
C ARG A 72 11.94 9.58 -10.58
N ASP A 73 11.34 10.78 -10.57
CA ASP A 73 12.04 12.02 -10.26
C ASP A 73 12.53 12.00 -8.79
N LEU A 74 11.68 11.63 -7.84
CA LEU A 74 12.05 11.53 -6.43
C LEU A 74 13.09 10.43 -6.18
N ALA A 75 12.95 9.28 -6.83
CA ALA A 75 13.93 8.20 -6.73
C ALA A 75 15.32 8.67 -7.24
N ALA A 76 15.38 9.38 -8.36
CA ALA A 76 16.62 9.89 -8.91
C ALA A 76 17.33 10.89 -7.99
N THR A 77 16.60 11.56 -7.08
CA THR A 77 17.20 12.47 -6.08
C THR A 77 17.67 11.75 -4.82
N ARG A 78 17.16 10.55 -4.53
CA ARG A 78 17.36 9.85 -3.24
C ARG A 78 18.22 8.60 -3.35
N LEU A 79 18.19 7.93 -4.48
CA LEU A 79 18.80 6.63 -4.69
C LEU A 79 20.07 6.77 -5.55
N ASP A 80 21.09 5.97 -5.26
CA ASP A 80 22.22 5.78 -6.15
C ASP A 80 21.84 4.92 -7.37
N GLU A 81 22.76 4.81 -8.34
CA GLU A 81 22.51 4.08 -9.59
C GLU A 81 22.18 2.60 -9.37
N ASP A 82 22.79 1.95 -8.36
CA ASP A 82 22.54 0.53 -8.05
C ASP A 82 21.17 0.35 -7.41
N ALA A 83 20.76 1.25 -6.56
CA ALA A 83 19.43 1.29 -5.97
C ALA A 83 18.35 1.61 -7.03
N LEU A 84 18.60 2.56 -7.93
CA LEU A 84 17.67 2.89 -9.03
C LEU A 84 17.36 1.69 -9.92
N ARG A 85 18.33 0.80 -10.17
CA ARG A 85 18.10 -0.43 -10.95
C ARG A 85 17.15 -1.43 -10.27
N ARG A 86 16.90 -1.27 -8.96
CA ARG A 86 15.94 -2.09 -8.20
C ARG A 86 14.53 -1.48 -8.12
N LEU A 87 14.29 -0.33 -8.75
CA LEU A 87 12.97 0.31 -8.80
C LEU A 87 12.42 0.33 -10.22
N GLU A 88 11.25 -0.24 -10.39
CA GLU A 88 10.44 -0.10 -11.58
C GLU A 88 9.15 0.66 -11.24
N ALA A 89 8.87 1.79 -11.90
CA ALA A 89 7.64 2.54 -11.73
C ALA A 89 6.76 2.38 -12.98
N VAL A 90 5.53 1.86 -12.81
CA VAL A 90 4.62 1.48 -13.89
C VAL A 90 3.23 2.07 -13.71
N VAL A 91 2.58 2.41 -14.83
CA VAL A 91 1.16 2.80 -14.81
C VAL A 91 0.33 1.53 -14.80
N ALA A 92 -0.43 1.30 -13.72
CA ALA A 92 -1.31 0.15 -13.58
C ALA A 92 -2.51 0.44 -12.68
N ASP A 93 -3.66 -0.12 -13.02
CA ASP A 93 -4.88 -0.06 -12.24
C ASP A 93 -4.87 -1.19 -11.20
N ALA A 94 -5.03 -0.83 -9.92
CA ALA A 94 -5.03 -1.77 -8.80
C ALA A 94 -6.13 -2.84 -8.90
N THR A 95 -7.21 -2.58 -9.62
CA THR A 95 -8.34 -3.52 -9.82
C THR A 95 -8.13 -4.53 -10.94
N GLN A 96 -7.02 -4.42 -11.66
CA GLN A 96 -6.60 -5.31 -12.74
C GLN A 96 -5.51 -6.29 -12.23
N PRO A 97 -5.19 -7.34 -13.00
CA PRO A 97 -4.06 -8.20 -12.67
C PRO A 97 -2.78 -7.40 -12.40
N ALA A 98 -2.06 -7.78 -11.37
CA ALA A 98 -0.84 -7.10 -10.96
C ALA A 98 0.24 -7.12 -12.08
N PRO A 99 1.13 -6.12 -12.15
CA PRO A 99 2.21 -6.05 -13.13
C PRO A 99 3.35 -7.04 -12.82
N GLY A 100 3.04 -8.33 -12.70
CA GLY A 100 3.98 -9.39 -12.39
C GLY A 100 3.48 -10.32 -11.28
N THR A 101 4.28 -11.31 -10.96
CA THR A 101 3.94 -12.36 -9.98
C THR A 101 5.15 -12.73 -9.13
N ALA A 102 4.94 -13.58 -8.13
CA ALA A 102 5.97 -14.08 -7.23
C ALA A 102 6.68 -12.97 -6.44
N TYR A 103 5.92 -12.01 -5.93
CA TYR A 103 6.40 -11.02 -4.99
C TYR A 103 6.51 -11.62 -3.58
N ASP A 104 7.56 -11.25 -2.85
CA ASP A 104 7.71 -11.59 -1.43
C ASP A 104 6.88 -10.69 -0.53
N LEU A 105 6.55 -9.48 -1.02
CA LEU A 105 5.69 -8.50 -0.37
C LEU A 105 4.78 -7.81 -1.38
N VAL A 106 3.48 -7.74 -1.09
CA VAL A 106 2.53 -6.84 -1.77
C VAL A 106 2.01 -5.86 -0.73
N LEU A 107 2.11 -4.56 -1.03
CA LEU A 107 1.72 -3.47 -0.15
C LEU A 107 0.53 -2.71 -0.72
N PHE A 108 -0.50 -2.51 0.10
CA PHE A 108 -1.59 -1.57 -0.09
C PHE A 108 -1.51 -0.51 1.01
N SER A 109 -1.17 0.73 0.66
CA SER A 109 -1.01 1.81 1.63
C SER A 109 -1.92 2.98 1.28
N TYR A 110 -3.02 3.13 2.01
CA TYR A 110 -4.06 4.15 1.81
C TYR A 110 -4.70 4.13 0.43
N LEU A 111 -4.87 2.94 -0.14
CA LEU A 111 -5.70 2.74 -1.32
C LEU A 111 -7.18 2.82 -0.92
N HIS A 112 -7.84 3.90 -1.36
CA HIS A 112 -9.24 4.20 -1.05
C HIS A 112 -10.13 3.82 -2.23
N LEU A 113 -10.73 2.64 -2.18
CA LEU A 113 -11.64 2.11 -3.18
C LEU A 113 -12.98 1.75 -2.53
N VAL A 114 -14.05 1.81 -3.31
CA VAL A 114 -15.33 1.21 -2.90
C VAL A 114 -15.18 -0.30 -2.74
N ARG A 115 -16.02 -0.91 -1.91
CA ARG A 115 -15.87 -2.30 -1.45
C ARG A 115 -15.66 -3.31 -2.59
N GLU A 116 -16.39 -3.20 -3.67
CA GLU A 116 -16.28 -4.12 -4.80
C GLU A 116 -14.93 -4.01 -5.54
N GLU A 117 -14.44 -2.79 -5.74
CA GLU A 117 -13.12 -2.54 -6.33
C GLU A 117 -12.01 -2.99 -5.40
N TRP A 118 -12.16 -2.75 -4.09
CA TRP A 118 -11.24 -3.23 -3.08
C TRP A 118 -11.10 -4.76 -3.10
N HIS A 119 -12.22 -5.50 -3.21
CA HIS A 119 -12.18 -6.96 -3.32
C HIS A 119 -11.37 -7.43 -4.53
N ARG A 120 -11.55 -6.77 -5.69
CA ARG A 120 -10.75 -7.08 -6.89
C ARG A 120 -9.27 -6.79 -6.69
N ALA A 121 -8.95 -5.63 -6.12
CA ALA A 121 -7.56 -5.22 -5.89
C ALA A 121 -6.83 -6.17 -4.93
N VAL A 122 -7.44 -6.51 -3.79
CA VAL A 122 -6.80 -7.40 -2.81
C VAL A 122 -6.66 -8.82 -3.33
N ALA A 123 -7.64 -9.32 -4.11
CA ALA A 123 -7.54 -10.63 -4.75
C ALA A 123 -6.37 -10.68 -5.74
N ALA A 124 -6.24 -9.67 -6.60
CA ALA A 124 -5.10 -9.54 -7.54
C ALA A 124 -3.75 -9.49 -6.79
N GLY A 125 -3.68 -8.78 -5.65
CA GLY A 125 -2.48 -8.74 -4.81
C GLY A 125 -2.15 -10.09 -4.18
N VAL A 126 -3.15 -10.84 -3.69
CA VAL A 126 -2.95 -12.19 -3.15
C VAL A 126 -2.48 -13.16 -4.24
N GLU A 127 -2.99 -13.04 -5.46
CA GLU A 127 -2.52 -13.85 -6.59
C GLU A 127 -1.08 -13.54 -6.97
N ALA A 128 -0.68 -12.27 -6.88
CA ALA A 128 0.66 -11.81 -7.25
C ALA A 128 1.75 -12.17 -6.24
N VAL A 129 1.40 -12.35 -4.95
CA VAL A 129 2.39 -12.68 -3.91
C VAL A 129 2.78 -14.17 -3.99
N ALA A 130 4.04 -14.49 -3.73
CA ALA A 130 4.55 -15.87 -3.69
C ALA A 130 4.00 -16.61 -2.45
N VAL A 131 3.96 -17.95 -2.50
CA VAL A 131 3.69 -18.76 -1.32
C VAL A 131 4.74 -18.45 -0.23
N GLY A 132 4.29 -18.18 0.98
CA GLY A 132 5.12 -17.72 2.10
C GLY A 132 5.40 -16.21 2.12
N GLY A 133 5.14 -15.51 1.01
CA GLY A 133 5.20 -14.05 0.95
C GLY A 133 4.03 -13.38 1.69
N ARG A 134 4.05 -12.06 1.79
CA ARG A 134 3.12 -11.29 2.62
C ARG A 134 2.34 -10.25 1.83
N VAL A 135 1.11 -10.01 2.27
CA VAL A 135 0.30 -8.87 1.86
C VAL A 135 0.12 -7.98 3.08
N LEU A 136 0.57 -6.72 2.98
CA LEU A 136 0.37 -5.70 4.01
C LEU A 136 -0.66 -4.69 3.54
N VAL A 137 -1.70 -4.52 4.34
CA VAL A 137 -2.74 -3.49 4.13
C VAL A 137 -2.64 -2.46 5.26
N VAL A 138 -2.51 -1.21 4.87
CA VAL A 138 -2.58 -0.04 5.76
C VAL A 138 -3.59 0.93 5.18
N GLY A 139 -4.56 1.38 5.96
CA GLY A 139 -5.58 2.33 5.52
C GLY A 139 -6.23 3.07 6.68
N HIS A 140 -6.99 4.12 6.40
CA HIS A 140 -7.78 4.77 7.43
C HIS A 140 -8.97 3.88 7.84
N ALA A 141 -9.14 3.70 9.16
CA ALA A 141 -10.27 3.00 9.75
C ALA A 141 -11.55 3.86 9.72
N GLN A 142 -12.72 3.23 9.79
CA GLN A 142 -14.01 3.94 9.86
C GLN A 142 -14.12 4.83 11.10
N GLY A 143 -13.58 4.37 12.24
CA GLY A 143 -13.52 5.16 13.47
C GLY A 143 -12.77 6.50 13.32
N ASN A 144 -11.92 6.64 12.29
CA ASN A 144 -11.21 7.89 12.02
C ASN A 144 -12.14 9.08 11.69
N LEU A 145 -13.38 8.82 11.21
CA LEU A 145 -14.38 9.84 10.92
C LEU A 145 -14.85 10.61 12.17
N THR A 146 -14.88 9.96 13.32
CA THR A 146 -15.44 10.54 14.56
C THR A 146 -14.42 10.71 15.67
N GLU A 147 -13.49 9.79 15.78
CA GLU A 147 -12.52 9.70 16.88
C GLU A 147 -11.10 10.12 16.47
N GLY A 148 -10.78 10.00 15.18
CA GLY A 148 -9.46 10.31 14.63
C GLY A 148 -9.37 11.68 13.93
N VAL A 149 -8.29 11.86 13.15
CA VAL A 149 -8.04 13.04 12.32
C VAL A 149 -7.53 12.66 10.94
N GLY A 150 -7.77 13.55 9.96
CA GLY A 150 -7.30 13.39 8.59
C GLY A 150 -8.00 12.28 7.82
N GLY A 151 -7.52 12.00 6.61
CA GLY A 151 -8.08 10.99 5.72
C GLY A 151 -9.38 11.39 5.04
N PRO A 152 -9.92 10.49 4.19
CA PRO A 152 -11.19 10.70 3.51
C PRO A 152 -12.36 10.79 4.50
N GLN A 153 -13.39 11.57 4.12
CA GLN A 153 -14.61 11.75 4.90
C GLN A 153 -15.79 10.92 4.35
N ASP A 154 -15.48 9.87 3.59
CA ASP A 154 -16.45 8.94 3.02
C ASP A 154 -16.26 7.54 3.62
N ALA A 155 -17.23 7.08 4.41
CA ALA A 155 -17.20 5.77 5.04
C ALA A 155 -17.16 4.60 4.03
N ALA A 156 -17.64 4.81 2.80
CA ALA A 156 -17.69 3.74 1.79
C ALA A 156 -16.31 3.27 1.32
N ILE A 157 -15.27 4.09 1.51
CA ILE A 157 -13.89 3.80 1.10
C ILE A 157 -12.93 3.60 2.28
N LEU A 158 -13.45 3.61 3.51
CA LEU A 158 -12.71 3.29 4.72
C LEU A 158 -12.90 1.82 5.08
N LEU A 159 -11.90 1.19 5.64
CA LEU A 159 -11.88 -0.24 5.93
C LEU A 159 -11.45 -0.46 7.37
N ASP A 160 -12.25 -1.19 8.14
CA ASP A 160 -11.79 -1.75 9.40
C ASP A 160 -11.08 -3.12 9.16
N PRO A 161 -10.33 -3.66 10.13
CA PRO A 161 -9.65 -4.95 9.96
C PRO A 161 -10.59 -6.07 9.51
N GLU A 162 -11.82 -6.10 10.03
CA GLU A 162 -12.85 -7.09 9.68
C GLU A 162 -13.25 -7.02 8.20
N ASP A 163 -13.29 -5.81 7.62
CA ASP A 163 -13.59 -5.61 6.21
C ASP A 163 -12.49 -6.18 5.31
N VAL A 164 -11.23 -5.98 5.71
CA VAL A 164 -10.08 -6.57 5.00
C VAL A 164 -10.10 -8.09 5.10
N LEU A 165 -10.38 -8.65 6.30
CA LEU A 165 -10.48 -10.09 6.50
C LEU A 165 -11.64 -10.70 5.70
N ALA A 166 -12.78 -10.02 5.63
CA ALA A 166 -13.91 -10.45 4.80
C ALA A 166 -13.55 -10.47 3.30
N SER A 167 -12.71 -9.52 2.86
CA SER A 167 -12.29 -9.42 1.46
C SER A 167 -11.37 -10.56 1.02
N VAL A 168 -10.65 -11.18 1.94
CA VAL A 168 -9.75 -12.30 1.66
C VAL A 168 -10.32 -13.65 2.07
N ALA A 169 -11.58 -13.69 2.48
CA ALA A 169 -12.25 -14.94 2.87
C ALA A 169 -12.27 -15.95 1.70
N GLY A 170 -11.70 -17.13 1.95
CA GLY A 170 -11.57 -18.18 0.93
C GLY A 170 -10.35 -18.06 0.01
N LEU A 171 -9.56 -17.00 0.13
CA LEU A 171 -8.25 -16.91 -0.52
C LEU A 171 -7.17 -17.67 0.29
N PRO A 172 -6.08 -18.11 -0.34
CA PRO A 172 -5.03 -18.91 0.31
C PRO A 172 -4.11 -18.01 1.17
N VAL A 173 -4.63 -17.45 2.24
CA VAL A 173 -3.88 -16.60 3.17
C VAL A 173 -4.12 -16.97 4.63
N ALA A 174 -3.10 -16.80 5.45
CA ALA A 174 -3.16 -16.85 6.91
C ALA A 174 -2.98 -15.45 7.49
N VAL A 175 -3.75 -15.09 8.51
CA VAL A 175 -3.67 -13.80 9.19
C VAL A 175 -2.51 -13.82 10.17
N GLU A 176 -1.51 -12.93 10.00
CA GLU A 176 -0.42 -12.72 10.95
C GLU A 176 -0.72 -11.55 11.90
N LEU A 177 -1.44 -10.53 11.43
CA LEU A 177 -1.88 -9.37 12.20
C LEU A 177 -3.19 -8.82 11.62
N ALA A 178 -4.11 -8.38 12.48
CA ALA A 178 -5.28 -7.58 12.10
C ALA A 178 -5.66 -6.68 13.28
N GLN A 179 -5.40 -5.38 13.18
CA GLN A 179 -5.53 -4.44 14.29
C GLN A 179 -5.92 -3.04 13.82
N LEU A 180 -6.70 -2.35 14.67
CA LEU A 180 -6.78 -0.89 14.65
C LEU A 180 -5.57 -0.32 15.41
N ARG A 181 -4.91 0.69 14.83
CA ARG A 181 -3.75 1.35 15.43
C ARG A 181 -3.89 2.87 15.38
N ALA A 182 -3.55 3.51 16.48
CA ALA A 182 -3.48 4.97 16.57
C ALA A 182 -2.10 5.45 16.09
N ARG A 183 -2.10 6.45 15.21
CA ARG A 183 -0.89 7.08 14.68
C ARG A 183 -0.92 8.57 14.99
N ASP A 184 0.10 9.05 15.70
CA ASP A 184 0.26 10.47 15.95
C ASP A 184 0.38 11.26 14.64
N VAL A 185 -0.31 12.40 14.58
CA VAL A 185 -0.28 13.33 13.45
C VAL A 185 0.24 14.66 13.98
N GLU A 186 1.33 15.13 13.38
CA GLU A 186 2.00 16.36 13.81
C GLU A 186 1.03 17.56 13.74
N GLY A 187 0.95 18.31 14.84
CA GLY A 187 0.07 19.47 14.96
C GLY A 187 -1.38 19.16 15.29
N GLU A 188 -1.77 17.89 15.36
CA GLU A 188 -3.14 17.48 15.67
C GLU A 188 -3.29 16.99 17.11
N PRO A 189 -4.37 17.35 17.83
CA PRO A 189 -4.58 16.95 19.22
C PRO A 189 -5.05 15.50 19.38
N ARG A 190 -5.48 14.85 18.30
CA ARG A 190 -5.94 13.46 18.26
C ARG A 190 -5.14 12.66 17.25
N PRO A 191 -4.94 11.37 17.46
CA PRO A 191 -4.28 10.50 16.49
C PRO A 191 -5.17 10.25 15.26
N ALA A 192 -4.57 9.87 14.14
CA ALA A 192 -5.29 9.16 13.10
C ALA A 192 -5.48 7.69 13.51
N LEU A 193 -6.61 7.11 13.14
CA LEU A 193 -6.91 5.69 13.36
C LEU A 193 -6.72 4.93 12.06
N ASP A 194 -5.76 4.02 12.07
CA ASP A 194 -5.38 3.22 10.90
C ASP A 194 -5.77 1.74 11.10
N THR A 195 -6.28 1.13 10.05
CA THR A 195 -6.37 -0.32 9.92
C THR A 195 -5.03 -0.85 9.45
N VAL A 196 -4.52 -1.87 10.13
CA VAL A 196 -3.25 -2.54 9.80
C VAL A 196 -3.48 -4.04 9.77
N VAL A 197 -3.35 -4.64 8.60
CA VAL A 197 -3.52 -6.08 8.40
C VAL A 197 -2.30 -6.65 7.67
N LEU A 198 -1.71 -7.70 8.24
CA LEU A 198 -0.62 -8.46 7.64
C LEU A 198 -1.10 -9.90 7.42
N LEU A 199 -1.02 -10.34 6.17
CA LEU A 199 -1.40 -11.67 5.73
C LEU A 199 -0.17 -12.38 5.18
N ARG A 200 -0.12 -13.71 5.31
CA ARG A 200 0.88 -14.55 4.67
C ARG A 200 0.20 -15.51 3.69
N ARG A 201 0.66 -15.55 2.46
CA ARG A 201 0.14 -16.51 1.46
C ARG A 201 0.49 -17.94 1.85
N THR A 202 -0.51 -18.80 1.80
CA THR A 202 -0.40 -20.26 2.00
C THR A 202 -0.48 -21.01 0.67
N GLU A 203 -0.13 -22.28 0.64
CA GLU A 203 -0.27 -23.13 -0.55
C GLU A 203 -1.73 -23.33 -0.91
N ASP A 204 -2.56 -23.59 0.11
CA ASP A 204 -3.99 -23.83 -0.02
C ASP A 204 -4.80 -22.79 0.75
N ALA A 205 -6.04 -22.54 0.31
CA ALA A 205 -6.99 -21.77 1.08
C ALA A 205 -7.26 -22.47 2.44
N PRO A 206 -7.48 -21.69 3.54
CA PRO A 206 -7.79 -22.28 4.84
C PRO A 206 -9.03 -23.19 4.74
N ALA A 207 -8.98 -24.35 5.38
CA ALA A 207 -10.15 -25.23 5.48
C ALA A 207 -11.33 -24.46 6.12
N ARG A 208 -12.49 -24.55 5.50
CA ARG A 208 -13.73 -23.90 5.98
C ARG A 208 -14.22 -24.51 7.28
#